data_d0d54e6ad40136255e63bd2eed7c0e89
#
_entry.id   d0d54e6ad40136255e63bd2eed7c0e89
#
_cell.length_a   1.000
_cell.length_b   1.000
_cell.length_c   1.000
_cell.angle_alpha   90.00
_cell.angle_beta   90.00
_cell.angle_gamma   90.00
#
_symmetry.space_group_name_H-M   'P 1'
#
loop_
_entity.id
_entity.type
_entity.pdbx_description
1 polymer ?
#
loop_
_entity_poly.entity_id
_entity_poly.type
_entity_poly.pdbx_seq_one_letter_code
_entity_poly.pdbx_strand_id
1 'polypeptide(L)'
;MNIFVLHKDPAKAAIMMCDKHIPKMIIEAAQMLCTSHRLLDGSPERRRSKSGKTMQQYYTFSDSRDDVYYAAVHKYHPCTVWTMKSLENYIWHYEHFVALSQEFEFRRNKKHATYEKLGDVLATPPINIPDVGLTEFAQAMSQYPDCIVKGNAVQAYRNYYHTAKPFAKWDWGRSAPDWWEGYQGADLHS
;
A
#
# COMPACT_ATOMS: atom_id res chain seq x y z
N MET A 1 7.77 2.39 -1.23
CA MET A 1 6.30 2.24 -1.27
C MET A 1 5.95 0.89 -1.86
N ASN A 2 4.98 0.19 -1.32
CA ASN A 2 4.57 -1.13 -1.82
C ASN A 2 3.20 -1.53 -1.22
N ILE A 3 2.61 -2.64 -1.71
CA ILE A 3 1.41 -3.27 -1.11
C ILE A 3 1.78 -4.58 -0.41
N PHE A 4 2.72 -5.35 -0.96
CA PHE A 4 3.09 -6.70 -0.50
C PHE A 4 1.90 -7.67 -0.52
N VAL A 5 1.45 -8.03 -1.72
CA VAL A 5 0.33 -8.96 -1.91
C VAL A 5 0.76 -10.39 -1.58
N LEU A 6 0.80 -10.73 -0.31
CA LEU A 6 1.24 -12.04 0.19
C LEU A 6 0.16 -13.12 0.09
N HIS A 7 -1.08 -12.71 -0.19
CA HIS A 7 -2.24 -13.57 -0.44
C HIS A 7 -3.25 -12.82 -1.32
N LYS A 8 -4.09 -13.55 -2.06
CA LYS A 8 -5.16 -12.94 -2.88
C LYS A 8 -6.26 -12.29 -2.04
N ASP A 9 -6.55 -12.86 -0.88
CA ASP A 9 -7.44 -12.29 0.13
C ASP A 9 -6.72 -11.18 0.89
N PRO A 10 -7.27 -9.95 0.96
CA PRO A 10 -6.61 -8.79 1.56
C PRO A 10 -6.38 -8.94 3.07
N ALA A 11 -7.28 -9.60 3.78
CA ALA A 11 -7.14 -9.84 5.22
C ALA A 11 -6.03 -10.85 5.51
N LYS A 12 -5.98 -11.96 4.75
CA LYS A 12 -4.91 -12.95 4.87
C LYS A 12 -3.55 -12.36 4.49
N ALA A 13 -3.50 -11.51 3.47
CA ALA A 13 -2.27 -10.79 3.10
C ALA A 13 -1.74 -9.94 4.26
N ALA A 14 -2.62 -9.25 4.99
CA ALA A 14 -2.26 -8.46 6.16
C ALA A 14 -1.71 -9.33 7.30
N ILE A 15 -2.39 -10.42 7.64
CA ILE A 15 -1.97 -11.36 8.69
C ILE A 15 -0.57 -11.94 8.41
N MET A 16 -0.25 -12.19 7.15
CA MET A 16 1.03 -12.76 6.72
C MET A 16 2.21 -11.78 6.75
N MET A 17 1.94 -10.47 6.87
CA MET A 17 3.04 -9.48 6.94
C MET A 17 3.86 -9.60 8.21
N CYS A 18 5.16 -9.39 8.06
CA CYS A 18 6.07 -9.31 9.21
C CYS A 18 5.79 -8.06 10.07
N ASP A 19 6.16 -8.12 11.33
CA ASP A 19 5.85 -7.09 12.33
C ASP A 19 6.29 -5.68 11.92
N LYS A 20 7.49 -5.57 11.34
CA LYS A 20 8.07 -4.29 10.92
C LYS A 20 7.29 -3.64 9.76
N HIS A 21 6.63 -4.45 8.92
CA HIS A 21 5.84 -3.94 7.81
C HIS A 21 4.47 -3.42 8.25
N ILE A 22 3.84 -4.00 9.27
CA ILE A 22 2.47 -3.65 9.65
C ILE A 22 2.28 -2.14 9.83
N PRO A 23 2.99 -1.43 10.73
CA PRO A 23 2.76 0.00 10.92
C PRO A 23 3.11 0.83 9.68
N LYS A 24 4.14 0.44 8.95
CA LYS A 24 4.60 1.15 7.77
C LYS A 24 3.60 1.04 6.61
N MET A 25 3.08 -0.17 6.37
CA MET A 25 2.17 -0.41 5.25
C MET A 25 0.79 0.22 5.44
N ILE A 26 0.36 0.46 6.67
CA ILE A 26 -0.84 1.26 6.94
C ILE A 26 -0.68 2.69 6.38
N ILE A 27 0.46 3.31 6.62
CA ILE A 27 0.74 4.67 6.12
C ILE A 27 0.82 4.66 4.59
N GLU A 28 1.55 3.71 4.00
CA GLU A 28 1.71 3.63 2.55
C GLU A 28 0.38 3.32 1.83
N ALA A 29 -0.46 2.44 2.39
CA ALA A 29 -1.80 2.19 1.88
C ALA A 29 -2.66 3.45 1.90
N ALA A 30 -2.70 4.17 3.02
CA ALA A 30 -3.42 5.43 3.13
C ALA A 30 -2.93 6.48 2.13
N GLN A 31 -1.62 6.58 1.92
CA GLN A 31 -1.03 7.48 0.92
C GLN A 31 -1.48 7.14 -0.50
N MET A 32 -1.51 5.87 -0.88
CA MET A 32 -1.94 5.42 -2.20
C MET A 32 -3.45 5.61 -2.42
N LEU A 33 -4.26 5.32 -1.40
CA LEU A 33 -5.71 5.53 -1.43
C LEU A 33 -6.05 7.03 -1.52
N CYS A 34 -5.42 7.89 -0.72
CA CYS A 34 -5.59 9.35 -0.81
C CYS A 34 -5.13 9.90 -2.16
N THR A 35 -4.01 9.39 -2.70
CA THR A 35 -3.51 9.80 -4.01
C THR A 35 -4.50 9.43 -5.11
N SER A 36 -5.15 8.28 -5.01
CA SER A 36 -6.23 7.88 -5.95
C SER A 36 -7.38 8.88 -5.95
N HIS A 37 -7.85 9.31 -4.78
CA HIS A 37 -8.88 10.34 -4.68
C HIS A 37 -8.44 11.68 -5.29
N ARG A 38 -7.24 12.12 -4.95
CA ARG A 38 -6.73 13.42 -5.43
C ARG A 38 -6.53 13.44 -6.94
N LEU A 39 -6.03 12.37 -7.53
CA LEU A 39 -5.79 12.30 -8.96
C LEU A 39 -7.08 12.12 -9.78
N LEU A 40 -8.04 11.36 -9.27
CA LEU A 40 -9.29 11.07 -10.00
C LEU A 40 -10.35 12.15 -9.80
N ASP A 41 -10.49 12.71 -8.60
CA ASP A 41 -11.57 13.61 -8.22
C ASP A 41 -11.09 15.03 -7.90
N GLY A 42 -9.80 15.25 -7.66
CA GLY A 42 -9.24 16.56 -7.33
C GLY A 42 -8.94 17.41 -8.56
N SER A 43 -8.80 18.71 -8.34
CA SER A 43 -8.42 19.68 -9.36
C SER A 43 -6.90 19.92 -9.36
N PRO A 44 -6.23 19.87 -10.52
CA PRO A 44 -4.80 20.15 -10.61
C PRO A 44 -4.52 21.65 -10.35
N GLU A 45 -3.56 21.93 -9.48
CA GLU A 45 -3.12 23.28 -9.13
C GLU A 45 -1.59 23.34 -9.09
N ARG A 46 -1.00 24.33 -9.73
CA ARG A 46 0.44 24.61 -9.62
C ARG A 46 0.67 25.74 -8.62
N ARG A 47 1.38 25.44 -7.54
CA ARG A 47 1.77 26.43 -6.53
C ARG A 47 3.16 26.16 -6.00
N ARG A 48 3.72 27.15 -5.27
CA ARG A 48 5.02 26.96 -4.62
C ARG A 48 4.97 25.82 -3.60
N SER A 49 6.06 25.07 -3.52
CA SER A 49 6.26 24.07 -2.48
C SER A 49 6.20 24.69 -1.08
N LYS A 50 6.03 23.88 -0.05
CA LYS A 50 6.06 24.35 1.36
C LYS A 50 7.33 25.15 1.70
N SER A 51 8.47 24.82 1.08
CA SER A 51 9.72 25.56 1.25
C SER A 51 9.81 26.85 0.40
N GLY A 52 8.84 27.08 -0.47
CA GLY A 52 8.81 28.23 -1.39
C GLY A 52 9.81 28.16 -2.56
N LYS A 53 10.67 27.13 -2.60
CA LYS A 53 11.81 27.06 -3.55
C LYS A 53 11.43 26.61 -4.95
N THR A 54 10.41 25.76 -5.09
CA THR A 54 10.03 25.15 -6.38
C THR A 54 8.53 25.23 -6.61
N MET A 55 8.14 25.28 -7.89
CA MET A 55 6.73 25.10 -8.29
C MET A 55 6.42 23.63 -8.36
N GLN A 56 5.35 23.20 -7.69
CA GLN A 56 4.90 21.81 -7.65
C GLN A 56 3.45 21.70 -8.09
N GLN A 57 3.10 20.53 -8.63
CA GLN A 57 1.73 20.16 -8.97
C GLN A 57 1.06 19.57 -7.74
N TYR A 58 -0.05 20.16 -7.35
CA TYR A 58 -0.97 19.66 -6.32
C TYR A 58 -2.28 19.22 -6.97
N TYR A 59 -3.06 18.44 -6.24
CA TYR A 59 -4.42 18.04 -6.59
C TYR A 59 -5.28 18.34 -5.38
N THR A 60 -6.15 19.33 -5.50
CA THR A 60 -6.90 19.91 -4.38
C THR A 60 -8.38 19.62 -4.49
N PHE A 61 -9.07 19.65 -3.36
CA PHE A 61 -10.53 19.63 -3.30
C PHE A 61 -11.06 20.99 -2.86
N SER A 62 -12.28 21.31 -3.26
CA SER A 62 -12.99 22.52 -2.82
C SER A 62 -13.79 22.33 -1.52
N ASP A 63 -13.64 21.17 -0.87
CA ASP A 63 -14.35 20.78 0.35
C ASP A 63 -13.38 20.27 1.44
N SER A 64 -13.93 19.82 2.57
CA SER A 64 -13.16 19.36 3.74
C SER A 64 -12.20 18.21 3.47
N ARG A 65 -12.33 17.49 2.36
CA ARG A 65 -11.39 16.44 1.97
C ARG A 65 -9.97 16.99 1.78
N ASP A 66 -9.84 18.26 1.41
CA ASP A 66 -8.52 18.86 1.18
C ASP A 66 -7.67 18.91 2.44
N ASP A 67 -8.29 19.14 3.59
CA ASP A 67 -7.63 19.17 4.90
C ASP A 67 -7.42 17.78 5.50
N VAL A 68 -8.27 16.81 5.15
CA VAL A 68 -8.27 15.47 5.75
C VAL A 68 -7.35 14.51 5.00
N TYR A 69 -7.44 14.48 3.65
CA TYR A 69 -6.68 13.54 2.85
C TYR A 69 -5.20 13.92 2.74
N TYR A 70 -4.32 12.93 2.81
CA TYR A 70 -2.90 13.16 2.54
C TYR A 70 -2.70 13.75 1.14
N ALA A 71 -1.64 14.52 0.99
CA ALA A 71 -1.22 15.03 -0.31
C ALA A 71 -0.94 13.88 -1.28
N ALA A 72 -1.16 14.12 -2.58
CA ALA A 72 -0.81 13.16 -3.61
C ALA A 72 0.70 12.92 -3.64
N VAL A 73 1.12 11.67 -3.50
CA VAL A 73 2.52 11.26 -3.52
C VAL A 73 2.71 10.04 -4.42
N HIS A 74 3.91 9.89 -4.98
CA HIS A 74 4.28 8.71 -5.78
C HIS A 74 3.22 8.30 -6.83
N LYS A 75 2.63 9.27 -7.51
CA LYS A 75 1.50 9.07 -8.45
C LYS A 75 1.80 8.12 -9.62
N TYR A 76 3.05 7.93 -9.96
CA TYR A 76 3.48 7.01 -11.02
C TYR A 76 4.00 5.67 -10.49
N HIS A 77 4.01 5.46 -9.18
CA HIS A 77 4.44 4.19 -8.61
C HIS A 77 3.47 3.06 -9.03
N PRO A 78 3.95 1.88 -9.43
CA PRO A 78 3.10 0.80 -9.95
C PRO A 78 1.93 0.43 -9.03
N CYS A 79 2.14 0.40 -7.72
CA CYS A 79 1.07 0.12 -6.75
C CYS A 79 0.03 1.25 -6.67
N THR A 80 0.44 2.51 -6.78
CA THR A 80 -0.49 3.65 -6.83
C THR A 80 -1.33 3.62 -8.10
N VAL A 81 -0.69 3.39 -9.25
CA VAL A 81 -1.37 3.24 -10.54
C VAL A 81 -2.36 2.08 -10.50
N TRP A 82 -1.95 0.94 -9.93
CA TRP A 82 -2.83 -0.21 -9.77
C TRP A 82 -4.05 0.11 -8.89
N THR A 83 -3.87 0.81 -7.77
CA THR A 83 -4.95 1.15 -6.85
C THR A 83 -6.04 2.00 -7.50
N MET A 84 -5.67 2.96 -8.36
CA MET A 84 -6.64 3.85 -9.03
C MET A 84 -7.12 3.35 -10.40
N LYS A 85 -6.63 2.20 -10.85
CA LYS A 85 -6.97 1.64 -12.17
C LYS A 85 -8.38 1.09 -12.25
N SER A 86 -8.92 0.56 -11.15
CA SER A 86 -10.25 -0.02 -11.08
C SER A 86 -10.86 0.12 -9.70
N LEU A 87 -12.19 0.19 -9.65
CA LEU A 87 -12.98 0.18 -8.41
C LEU A 87 -12.62 -1.02 -7.52
N GLU A 88 -12.54 -2.22 -8.09
CA GLU A 88 -12.23 -3.43 -7.34
C GLU A 88 -10.79 -3.46 -6.82
N ASN A 89 -9.86 -2.84 -7.55
CA ASN A 89 -8.48 -2.67 -7.06
C ASN A 89 -8.46 -1.75 -5.82
N TYR A 90 -9.21 -0.64 -5.89
CA TYR A 90 -9.34 0.28 -4.77
C TYR A 90 -9.98 -0.40 -3.56
N ILE A 91 -11.10 -1.13 -3.76
CA ILE A 91 -11.80 -1.85 -2.70
C ILE A 91 -10.87 -2.88 -2.05
N TRP A 92 -10.16 -3.68 -2.85
CA TRP A 92 -9.18 -4.64 -2.34
C TRP A 92 -8.11 -3.95 -1.48
N HIS A 93 -7.59 -2.82 -1.95
CA HIS A 93 -6.54 -2.07 -1.22
C HIS A 93 -7.10 -1.44 0.07
N TYR A 94 -8.33 -0.92 0.03
CA TYR A 94 -8.99 -0.42 1.22
C TYR A 94 -9.23 -1.53 2.25
N GLU A 95 -9.74 -2.68 1.85
CA GLU A 95 -9.92 -3.83 2.73
C GLU A 95 -8.59 -4.29 3.34
N HIS A 96 -7.52 -4.25 2.55
CA HIS A 96 -6.17 -4.53 3.04
C HIS A 96 -5.68 -3.49 4.06
N PHE A 97 -5.95 -2.22 3.82
CA PHE A 97 -5.67 -1.13 4.76
C PHE A 97 -6.41 -1.31 6.09
N VAL A 98 -7.68 -1.67 6.05
CA VAL A 98 -8.48 -2.00 7.24
C VAL A 98 -7.87 -3.20 7.98
N ALA A 99 -7.58 -4.27 7.26
CA ALA A 99 -7.01 -5.49 7.84
C ALA A 99 -5.62 -5.26 8.47
N LEU A 100 -4.76 -4.47 7.83
CA LEU A 100 -3.47 -4.05 8.40
C LEU A 100 -3.65 -3.28 9.71
N SER A 101 -4.67 -2.43 9.78
CA SER A 101 -4.97 -1.64 10.98
C SER A 101 -5.49 -2.51 12.12
N GLN A 102 -6.31 -3.51 11.80
CA GLN A 102 -6.77 -4.53 12.76
C GLN A 102 -5.59 -5.39 13.25
N GLU A 103 -4.67 -5.79 12.35
CA GLU A 103 -3.45 -6.49 12.73
C GLU A 103 -2.53 -5.65 13.63
N PHE A 104 -2.42 -4.35 13.37
CA PHE A 104 -1.67 -3.45 14.23
C PHE A 104 -2.28 -3.37 15.62
N GLU A 105 -3.62 -3.23 15.73
CA GLU A 105 -4.32 -3.21 17.00
C GLU A 105 -4.14 -4.53 17.75
N PHE A 106 -4.29 -5.67 17.07
CA PHE A 106 -4.06 -7.00 17.65
C PHE A 106 -2.63 -7.16 18.18
N ARG A 107 -1.62 -6.79 17.38
CA ARG A 107 -0.21 -6.99 17.74
C ARG A 107 0.34 -5.97 18.73
N ARG A 108 -0.24 -4.75 18.80
CA ARG A 108 0.29 -3.62 19.59
C ARG A 108 -0.64 -3.13 20.67
N ASN A 109 -1.84 -3.69 20.77
CA ASN A 109 -2.90 -3.29 21.71
C ASN A 109 -3.18 -1.77 21.69
N LYS A 110 -3.16 -1.18 20.51
CA LYS A 110 -3.51 0.23 20.26
C LYS A 110 -3.90 0.46 18.82
N LYS A 111 -4.77 1.45 18.58
CA LYS A 111 -5.16 1.87 17.23
C LYS A 111 -4.03 2.64 16.53
N HIS A 112 -3.98 2.54 15.22
CA HIS A 112 -3.04 3.29 14.41
C HIS A 112 -3.63 4.65 14.03
N ALA A 113 -2.92 5.75 14.32
CA ALA A 113 -3.41 7.12 14.12
C ALA A 113 -3.84 7.42 12.68
N THR A 114 -3.16 6.84 11.68
CA THR A 114 -3.55 6.99 10.28
C THR A 114 -4.92 6.38 10.02
N TYR A 115 -5.23 5.23 10.63
CA TYR A 115 -6.54 4.60 10.48
C TYR A 115 -7.64 5.39 11.22
N GLU A 116 -7.36 5.88 12.42
CA GLU A 116 -8.31 6.74 13.15
C GLU A 116 -8.67 7.99 12.35
N LYS A 117 -7.69 8.56 11.63
CA LYS A 117 -7.91 9.74 10.78
C LYS A 117 -8.64 9.43 9.48
N LEU A 118 -8.31 8.34 8.81
CA LEU A 118 -8.64 8.11 7.40
C LEU A 118 -9.52 6.89 7.14
N GLY A 119 -9.70 5.99 8.12
CA GLY A 119 -10.43 4.73 7.93
C GLY A 119 -11.82 4.92 7.36
N ASP A 120 -12.61 5.79 7.96
CA ASP A 120 -14.00 6.02 7.55
C ASP A 120 -14.11 6.77 6.21
N VAL A 121 -13.28 7.80 6.01
CA VAL A 121 -13.37 8.62 4.80
C VAL A 121 -12.87 7.92 3.54
N LEU A 122 -11.93 6.98 3.67
CA LEU A 122 -11.44 6.18 2.57
C LEU A 122 -12.33 4.97 2.23
N ALA A 123 -13.34 4.67 3.04
CA ALA A 123 -14.30 3.60 2.76
C ALA A 123 -15.14 3.88 1.49
N THR A 124 -15.32 5.15 1.14
CA THR A 124 -15.99 5.56 -0.10
C THR A 124 -14.94 5.71 -1.20
N PRO A 125 -15.02 4.95 -2.29
CA PRO A 125 -14.09 5.09 -3.42
C PRO A 125 -14.20 6.46 -4.11
N PRO A 126 -13.16 6.85 -4.90
CA PRO A 126 -13.26 8.01 -5.78
C PRO A 126 -14.47 7.92 -6.74
N ILE A 127 -15.11 9.06 -7.01
CA ILE A 127 -16.29 9.10 -7.90
C ILE A 127 -15.91 8.73 -9.35
N ASN A 128 -14.76 9.20 -9.80
CA ASN A 128 -14.31 9.03 -11.18
C ASN A 128 -13.42 7.79 -11.39
N ILE A 129 -13.45 6.83 -10.47
CA ILE A 129 -12.65 5.60 -10.63
C ILE A 129 -13.30 4.69 -11.69
N PRO A 130 -12.51 4.12 -12.64
CA PRO A 130 -13.03 3.17 -13.62
C PRO A 130 -13.56 1.89 -12.95
N ASP A 131 -14.60 1.29 -13.53
CA ASP A 131 -15.15 0.00 -13.09
C ASP A 131 -14.87 -1.06 -14.17
N VAL A 132 -13.72 -1.72 -14.07
CA VAL A 132 -13.23 -2.72 -15.06
C VAL A 132 -12.88 -4.07 -14.43
N GLY A 133 -13.29 -4.30 -13.19
CA GLY A 133 -12.99 -5.51 -12.45
C GLY A 133 -11.60 -5.51 -11.79
N LEU A 134 -11.34 -6.52 -10.98
CA LEU A 134 -10.03 -6.71 -10.35
C LEU A 134 -8.98 -7.04 -11.42
N THR A 135 -7.95 -6.22 -11.50
CA THR A 135 -6.84 -6.41 -12.44
C THR A 135 -5.68 -7.17 -11.81
N GLU A 136 -4.74 -7.66 -12.62
CA GLU A 136 -3.51 -8.27 -12.09
C GLU A 136 -2.79 -7.32 -11.15
N PHE A 137 -2.33 -7.83 -10.00
CA PHE A 137 -1.62 -7.05 -9.00
C PHE A 137 -0.27 -6.56 -9.55
N ALA A 138 0.07 -5.33 -9.23
CA ALA A 138 1.38 -4.79 -9.55
C ALA A 138 2.49 -5.52 -8.76
N GLN A 139 3.60 -5.81 -9.44
CA GLN A 139 4.80 -6.40 -8.84
C GLN A 139 5.89 -5.34 -8.73
N ALA A 140 5.90 -4.61 -7.61
CA ALA A 140 6.78 -3.46 -7.41
C ALA A 140 8.09 -3.86 -6.73
N MET A 141 8.93 -4.57 -7.47
CA MET A 141 10.23 -5.07 -7.01
C MET A 141 11.31 -5.04 -8.11
N SER A 142 11.35 -3.96 -8.88
CA SER A 142 12.24 -3.83 -10.05
C SER A 142 13.75 -4.01 -9.73
N GLN A 143 14.16 -3.76 -8.49
CA GLN A 143 15.55 -4.00 -8.04
C GLN A 143 15.86 -5.50 -7.81
N TYR A 144 14.84 -6.35 -7.83
CA TYR A 144 14.92 -7.79 -7.63
C TYR A 144 14.14 -8.51 -8.74
N PRO A 145 14.57 -8.39 -10.00
CA PRO A 145 13.83 -8.93 -11.15
C PRO A 145 13.60 -10.43 -11.07
N ASP A 146 14.50 -11.18 -10.44
CA ASP A 146 14.38 -12.64 -10.28
C ASP A 146 13.25 -13.04 -9.33
N CYS A 147 12.73 -12.11 -8.52
CA CYS A 147 11.56 -12.36 -7.70
C CYS A 147 10.26 -12.30 -8.48
N ILE A 148 10.24 -11.64 -9.66
CA ILE A 148 9.05 -11.41 -10.46
C ILE A 148 8.53 -12.72 -11.04
N VAL A 149 7.23 -12.97 -10.87
CA VAL A 149 6.55 -14.14 -11.44
C VAL A 149 5.36 -13.66 -12.27
N LYS A 150 5.46 -13.77 -13.59
CA LYS A 150 4.41 -13.35 -14.51
C LYS A 150 3.07 -14.02 -14.14
N GLY A 151 2.03 -13.20 -13.95
CA GLY A 151 0.69 -13.68 -13.61
C GLY A 151 0.52 -14.21 -12.18
N ASN A 152 1.56 -14.15 -11.33
CA ASN A 152 1.48 -14.60 -9.95
C ASN A 152 2.20 -13.66 -8.98
N ALA A 153 1.56 -12.53 -8.68
CA ALA A 153 2.10 -11.53 -7.77
C ALA A 153 2.29 -12.06 -6.34
N VAL A 154 1.44 -12.96 -5.88
CA VAL A 154 1.58 -13.58 -4.55
C VAL A 154 2.92 -14.31 -4.43
N GLN A 155 3.25 -15.16 -5.39
CA GLN A 155 4.54 -15.86 -5.39
C GLN A 155 5.71 -14.86 -5.51
N ALA A 156 5.57 -13.84 -6.37
CA ALA A 156 6.60 -12.81 -6.53
C ALA A 156 6.89 -12.08 -5.21
N TYR A 157 5.87 -11.70 -4.44
CA TYR A 157 6.06 -11.04 -3.14
C TYR A 157 6.60 -11.97 -2.07
N ARG A 158 6.26 -13.26 -2.09
CA ARG A 158 6.88 -14.26 -1.20
C ARG A 158 8.36 -14.46 -1.52
N ASN A 159 8.73 -14.55 -2.79
CA ASN A 159 10.13 -14.55 -3.24
C ASN A 159 10.85 -13.30 -2.76
N TYR A 160 10.21 -12.13 -2.92
CA TYR A 160 10.78 -10.85 -2.50
C TYR A 160 10.99 -10.76 -0.98
N TYR A 161 10.13 -11.38 -0.18
CA TYR A 161 10.33 -11.49 1.27
C TYR A 161 11.58 -12.31 1.59
N HIS A 162 11.72 -13.49 1.00
CA HIS A 162 12.90 -14.34 1.20
C HIS A 162 14.20 -13.67 0.77
N THR A 163 14.18 -12.96 -0.35
CA THR A 163 15.38 -12.40 -0.96
C THR A 163 15.79 -11.06 -0.36
N ALA A 164 14.84 -10.20 0.03
CA ALA A 164 15.12 -8.80 0.32
C ALA A 164 14.68 -8.32 1.72
N LYS A 165 14.16 -9.21 2.59
CA LYS A 165 13.65 -8.80 3.91
C LYS A 165 14.35 -9.56 5.05
N PRO A 166 15.65 -9.29 5.29
CA PRO A 166 16.42 -9.94 6.36
C PRO A 166 15.87 -9.65 7.77
N PHE A 167 15.08 -8.59 7.90
CA PHE A 167 14.46 -8.16 9.15
C PHE A 167 13.08 -8.78 9.40
N ALA A 168 12.57 -9.63 8.50
CA ALA A 168 11.23 -10.20 8.63
C ALA A 168 11.15 -11.11 9.86
N LYS A 169 10.28 -10.73 10.80
CA LYS A 169 10.01 -11.44 12.05
C LYS A 169 8.52 -11.34 12.39
N TRP A 170 8.03 -12.30 13.14
CA TRP A 170 6.66 -12.41 13.64
C TRP A 170 6.70 -12.70 15.14
N ASP A 171 7.14 -11.71 15.94
CA ASP A 171 7.31 -11.82 17.39
C ASP A 171 6.15 -11.19 18.18
N TRP A 172 5.23 -10.48 17.49
CA TRP A 172 4.15 -9.71 18.12
C TRP A 172 2.82 -10.46 18.13
N GLY A 173 2.83 -11.71 18.59
CA GLY A 173 1.62 -12.51 18.75
C GLY A 173 1.11 -13.22 17.50
N ARG A 174 1.91 -13.25 16.44
CA ARG A 174 1.68 -14.08 15.24
C ARG A 174 2.85 -15.00 14.98
N SER A 175 2.57 -16.18 14.46
CA SER A 175 3.59 -17.05 13.89
C SER A 175 3.92 -16.63 12.45
N ALA A 176 5.12 -16.93 12.01
CA ALA A 176 5.47 -16.79 10.60
C ALA A 176 4.52 -17.64 9.73
N PRO A 177 4.15 -17.18 8.54
CA PRO A 177 3.31 -17.96 7.64
C PRO A 177 4.03 -19.22 7.14
N ASP A 178 3.28 -20.27 6.80
CA ASP A 178 3.80 -21.59 6.40
C ASP A 178 4.77 -21.54 5.22
N TRP A 179 4.63 -20.54 4.34
CA TRP A 179 5.54 -20.34 3.20
C TRP A 179 6.87 -19.70 3.56
N TRP A 180 7.05 -19.16 4.79
CA TRP A 180 8.28 -18.50 5.21
C TRP A 180 9.33 -19.52 5.69
N GLU A 181 10.37 -19.68 4.89
CA GLU A 181 11.50 -20.62 5.16
C GLU A 181 12.76 -19.91 5.71
N GLY A 182 12.62 -18.62 6.06
CA GLY A 182 13.76 -17.79 6.48
C GLY A 182 14.30 -16.90 5.36
N TYR A 183 15.13 -15.94 5.74
CA TYR A 183 15.83 -15.08 4.78
C TYR A 183 16.87 -15.90 4.02
N GLN A 184 16.79 -15.86 2.71
CA GLN A 184 17.68 -16.64 1.83
C GLN A 184 18.77 -15.78 1.20
N GLY A 185 18.68 -14.45 1.36
CA GLY A 185 19.60 -13.49 0.77
C GLY A 185 19.42 -13.32 -0.72
N ALA A 186 19.72 -12.11 -1.23
CA ALA A 186 20.28 -12.01 -2.56
C ALA A 186 21.78 -12.18 -2.35
N ASP A 187 22.41 -13.15 -2.97
CA ASP A 187 23.86 -13.18 -3.05
C ASP A 187 24.31 -11.92 -3.79
N LEU A 188 24.57 -10.85 -3.02
CA LEU A 188 25.06 -9.57 -3.54
C LEU A 188 26.52 -9.67 -3.98
N HIS A 189 27.08 -10.89 -4.02
CA HIS A 189 28.46 -11.16 -4.38
C HIS A 189 28.56 -12.40 -5.28
N SER A 190 28.11 -12.28 -6.51
CA SER A 190 28.60 -13.12 -7.60
C SER A 190 28.90 -12.28 -8.83
#